data_9173db57130e75e672f6027c065ec298
#
_entry.id   9173db57130e75e672f6027c065ec298
#
_cell.length_a   1.000
_cell.length_b   1.000
_cell.length_c   1.000
_cell.angle_alpha   90.00
_cell.angle_beta   90.00
_cell.angle_gamma   90.00
#
_symmetry.space_group_name_H-M   'P 1'
#
loop_
_entity.id
_entity.type
_entity.pdbx_description
1 polymer ?
#
loop_
_entity_poly.entity_id
_entity_poly.type
_entity_poly.pdbx_seq_one_letter_code
_entity_poly.pdbx_strand_id
1 'polypeptide(L)'
;MRGYKGTAEIRLAAQSGEVAGGCWPWESLRPTWRQALEANEATVVLQVTEQPLPDLPGVPLALGLARTDEARQLIRAGIIVPTTASRLYAMPPATPPDRVRLLRAAFLKTLSDPAFVNGARQAQLDIDPISGEDVTRLVGELFRMPPAVLAKLKELLR
;
A
#
# COMPACT_ATOMS: atom_id res chain seq x y z
N MET A 1 -9.74 10.09 8.16
CA MET A 1 -10.09 11.50 8.55
C MET A 1 -11.08 12.04 7.53
N ARG A 2 -12.21 12.55 7.98
CA ARG A 2 -13.18 13.21 7.09
C ARG A 2 -12.89 14.71 7.16
N GLY A 3 -12.76 15.39 6.00
CA GLY A 3 -12.61 16.85 5.94
C GLY A 3 -11.40 17.36 5.16
N TYR A 4 -10.38 16.53 4.93
CA TYR A 4 -9.21 16.93 4.14
C TYR A 4 -9.31 16.38 2.71
N LYS A 5 -8.97 17.21 1.71
CA LYS A 5 -9.06 16.86 0.28
C LYS A 5 -7.87 16.00 -0.21
N GLY A 6 -6.80 15.91 0.57
CA GLY A 6 -5.64 15.12 0.19
C GLY A 6 -4.44 15.27 1.12
N THR A 7 -3.35 14.60 0.76
CA THR A 7 -2.11 14.52 1.55
C THR A 7 -1.52 15.88 1.90
N ALA A 8 -1.58 16.85 0.99
CA ALA A 8 -1.01 18.18 1.20
C ALA A 8 -1.75 18.96 2.31
N GLU A 9 -3.09 18.89 2.35
CA GLU A 9 -3.89 19.53 3.41
C GLU A 9 -3.63 18.90 4.77
N ILE A 10 -3.55 17.56 4.84
CA ILE A 10 -3.23 16.85 6.09
C ILE A 10 -1.81 17.23 6.57
N ARG A 11 -0.86 17.39 5.65
CA ARG A 11 0.49 17.86 5.99
C ARG A 11 0.45 19.24 6.63
N LEU A 12 -0.26 20.19 6.03
CA LEU A 12 -0.40 21.54 6.58
C LEU A 12 -1.06 21.52 7.96
N ALA A 13 -2.12 20.72 8.13
CA ALA A 13 -2.79 20.55 9.42
C ALA A 13 -1.85 19.95 10.49
N ALA A 14 -0.98 19.00 10.11
CA ALA A 14 0.03 18.45 11.02
C ALA A 14 1.11 19.48 11.36
N GLN A 15 1.59 20.24 10.38
CA GLN A 15 2.59 21.29 10.59
C GLN A 15 2.06 22.45 11.45
N SER A 16 0.77 22.76 11.36
CA SER A 16 0.12 23.75 12.22
C SER A 16 -0.28 23.25 13.61
N GLY A 17 -0.11 21.95 13.89
CA GLY A 17 -0.50 21.31 15.15
C GLY A 17 -2.00 21.00 15.27
N GLU A 18 -2.79 21.17 14.21
CA GLU A 18 -4.22 20.81 14.19
C GLU A 18 -4.42 19.30 14.33
N VAL A 19 -3.54 18.50 13.74
CA VAL A 19 -3.50 17.04 13.90
C VAL A 19 -2.06 16.59 14.22
N ALA A 20 -1.94 15.51 15.00
CA ALA A 20 -0.63 14.97 15.39
C ALA A 20 0.11 14.27 14.24
N GLY A 21 -0.58 13.90 13.17
CA GLY A 21 -0.02 13.20 12.02
C GLY A 21 -1.09 12.52 11.19
N GLY A 22 -0.69 11.55 10.36
CA GLY A 22 -1.61 10.81 9.50
C GLY A 22 -1.03 9.48 9.04
N CYS A 23 -1.78 8.79 8.20
CA CYS A 23 -1.36 7.55 7.56
C CYS A 23 -1.37 7.74 6.03
N TRP A 24 -0.26 7.47 5.40
CA TRP A 24 -0.07 7.61 3.95
C TRP A 24 0.68 6.42 3.37
N PRO A 25 0.50 6.12 2.08
CA PRO A 25 1.42 5.26 1.36
C PRO A 25 2.85 5.83 1.40
N TRP A 26 3.86 4.97 1.61
CA TRP A 26 5.25 5.41 1.74
C TRP A 26 5.77 6.16 0.52
N GLU A 27 5.40 5.70 -0.68
CA GLU A 27 5.74 6.36 -1.93
C GLU A 27 5.19 7.78 -2.07
N SER A 28 4.12 8.10 -1.35
CA SER A 28 3.56 9.47 -1.30
C SER A 28 4.14 10.29 -0.16
N LEU A 29 4.40 9.66 0.99
CA LEU A 29 4.93 10.34 2.17
C LEU A 29 6.39 10.75 1.95
N ARG A 30 7.23 9.85 1.46
CA ARG A 30 8.66 10.08 1.28
C ARG A 30 8.99 11.37 0.49
N PRO A 31 8.44 11.64 -0.70
CA PRO A 31 8.71 12.88 -1.42
C PRO A 31 8.03 14.12 -0.81
N THR A 32 6.81 13.99 -0.28
CA THR A 32 6.04 15.13 0.21
C THR A 32 6.50 15.64 1.59
N TRP A 33 7.08 14.75 2.43
CA TRP A 33 7.56 15.05 3.77
C TRP A 33 9.09 14.98 3.89
N ARG A 34 9.78 14.88 2.76
CA ARG A 34 11.23 14.67 2.70
C ARG A 34 12.01 15.60 3.63
N GLN A 35 11.76 16.90 3.54
CA GLN A 35 12.47 17.90 4.36
C GLN A 35 12.21 17.69 5.87
N ALA A 36 10.97 17.45 6.26
CA ALA A 36 10.61 17.21 7.66
C ALA A 36 11.21 15.90 8.20
N LEU A 37 11.27 14.85 7.37
CA LEU A 37 11.91 13.58 7.73
C LEU A 37 13.45 13.75 7.88
N GLU A 38 14.11 14.43 6.95
CA GLU A 38 15.54 14.71 7.00
C GLU A 38 15.92 15.62 8.17
N ALA A 39 15.05 16.57 8.54
CA ALA A 39 15.22 17.45 9.68
C ALA A 39 14.80 16.86 11.04
N ASN A 40 14.29 15.61 11.06
CA ASN A 40 13.71 14.98 12.23
C ASN A 40 12.50 15.74 12.85
N GLU A 41 11.82 16.55 12.07
CA GLU A 41 10.56 17.22 12.44
C GLU A 41 9.34 16.30 12.30
N ALA A 42 9.49 15.23 11.54
CA ALA A 42 8.49 14.17 11.39
C ALA A 42 9.14 12.81 11.61
N THR A 43 8.42 11.89 12.25
CA THR A 43 8.89 10.54 12.54
C THR A 43 7.87 9.51 12.07
N VAL A 44 8.34 8.47 11.38
CA VAL A 44 7.50 7.31 11.05
C VAL A 44 7.46 6.38 12.26
N VAL A 45 6.30 6.22 12.86
CA VAL A 45 6.12 5.47 14.12
C VAL A 45 5.62 4.05 13.90
N LEU A 46 5.06 3.73 12.71
CA LEU A 46 4.46 2.44 12.42
C LEU A 46 4.45 2.17 10.92
N GLN A 47 4.74 0.93 10.53
CA GLN A 47 4.55 0.42 9.16
C GLN A 47 3.35 -0.53 9.12
N VAL A 48 2.50 -0.38 8.11
CA VAL A 48 1.34 -1.27 7.89
C VAL A 48 1.54 -2.04 6.58
N THR A 49 2.53 -2.91 6.58
CA THR A 49 2.97 -3.76 5.45
C THR A 49 3.16 -5.20 5.93
N GLU A 50 3.26 -6.17 4.99
CA GLU A 50 3.55 -7.58 5.35
C GLU A 50 4.99 -7.75 5.85
N GLN A 51 5.94 -7.03 5.27
CA GLN A 51 7.36 -7.07 5.59
C GLN A 51 7.89 -5.65 5.84
N PRO A 52 8.95 -5.49 6.64
CA PRO A 52 9.57 -4.19 6.83
C PRO A 52 10.02 -3.59 5.50
N LEU A 53 9.76 -2.30 5.31
CA LEU A 53 10.32 -1.56 4.18
C LEU A 53 11.82 -1.33 4.39
N PRO A 54 12.66 -1.53 3.36
CA PRO A 54 14.11 -1.30 3.45
C PRO A 54 14.47 0.12 3.91
N ASP A 55 13.69 1.10 3.52
CA ASP A 55 13.89 2.51 3.88
C ASP A 55 13.51 2.84 5.33
N LEU A 56 12.83 1.93 6.03
CA LEU A 56 12.30 2.13 7.38
C LEU A 56 12.82 1.08 8.37
N PRO A 57 14.15 0.89 8.48
CA PRO A 57 14.72 -0.08 9.42
C PRO A 57 14.37 0.31 10.86
N GLY A 58 13.93 -0.64 11.67
CA GLY A 58 13.60 -0.40 13.07
C GLY A 58 12.23 0.20 13.35
N VAL A 59 11.48 0.66 12.34
CA VAL A 59 10.09 1.07 12.52
C VAL A 59 9.22 -0.18 12.71
N PRO A 60 8.41 -0.27 13.79
CA PRO A 60 7.64 -1.48 14.08
C PRO A 60 6.55 -1.75 13.03
N LEU A 61 6.28 -3.04 12.79
CA LEU A 61 5.16 -3.50 11.96
C LEU A 61 3.87 -3.55 12.79
N ALA A 62 2.75 -3.07 12.24
CA ALA A 62 1.43 -3.18 12.86
C ALA A 62 1.04 -4.64 13.15
N LEU A 63 1.42 -5.57 12.27
CA LEU A 63 1.19 -7.01 12.46
C LEU A 63 1.89 -7.56 13.70
N GLY A 64 3.08 -7.06 14.05
CA GLY A 64 3.83 -7.44 15.25
C GLY A 64 3.20 -6.91 16.54
N LEU A 65 2.45 -5.83 16.48
CA LEU A 65 1.75 -5.25 17.62
C LEU A 65 0.35 -5.86 17.83
N ALA A 66 -0.18 -6.56 16.84
CA ALA A 66 -1.49 -7.21 16.94
C ALA A 66 -1.44 -8.40 17.92
N ARG A 67 -2.25 -8.33 18.99
CA ARG A 67 -2.25 -9.31 20.09
C ARG A 67 -3.05 -10.57 19.78
N THR A 68 -3.92 -10.56 18.76
CA THR A 68 -4.77 -11.69 18.39
C THR A 68 -4.67 -11.97 16.89
N ASP A 69 -4.98 -13.20 16.48
CA ASP A 69 -5.03 -13.56 15.07
C ASP A 69 -6.15 -12.85 14.33
N GLU A 70 -7.28 -12.59 15.01
CA GLU A 70 -8.36 -11.77 14.46
C GLU A 70 -7.87 -10.35 14.12
N ALA A 71 -7.13 -9.70 15.02
CA ALA A 71 -6.56 -8.39 14.77
C ALA A 71 -5.58 -8.39 13.59
N ARG A 72 -4.73 -9.42 13.46
CA ARG A 72 -3.84 -9.58 12.30
C ARG A 72 -4.61 -9.75 11.00
N GLN A 73 -5.68 -10.57 11.00
CA GLN A 73 -6.54 -10.75 9.84
C GLN A 73 -7.26 -9.45 9.44
N LEU A 74 -7.74 -8.68 10.40
CA LEU A 74 -8.38 -7.38 10.15
C LEU A 74 -7.40 -6.36 9.56
N ILE A 75 -6.16 -6.29 10.07
CA ILE A 75 -5.12 -5.41 9.52
C ILE A 75 -4.79 -5.82 8.08
N ARG A 76 -4.59 -7.12 7.83
CA ARG A 76 -4.31 -7.62 6.48
C ARG A 76 -5.43 -7.31 5.51
N ALA A 77 -6.65 -7.70 5.85
CA ALA A 77 -7.81 -7.57 4.97
C ALA A 77 -8.29 -6.13 4.81
N GLY A 78 -8.20 -5.32 5.87
CA GLY A 78 -8.72 -3.95 5.87
C GLY A 78 -7.72 -2.91 5.36
N ILE A 79 -6.42 -3.17 5.43
CA ILE A 79 -5.39 -2.19 5.09
C ILE A 79 -4.36 -2.76 4.11
N ILE A 80 -3.66 -3.84 4.47
CA ILE A 80 -2.50 -4.29 3.69
C ILE A 80 -2.90 -4.74 2.29
N VAL A 81 -3.86 -5.67 2.18
CA VAL A 81 -4.28 -6.19 0.86
C VAL A 81 -4.86 -5.11 -0.04
N PRO A 82 -5.80 -4.25 0.40
CA PRO A 82 -6.29 -3.14 -0.41
C PRO A 82 -5.20 -2.16 -0.83
N THR A 83 -4.24 -1.86 0.04
CA THR A 83 -3.12 -0.96 -0.28
C THR A 83 -2.18 -1.61 -1.31
N THR A 84 -1.82 -2.86 -1.12
CA THR A 84 -0.98 -3.64 -2.04
C THR A 84 -1.63 -3.74 -3.44
N ALA A 85 -2.95 -3.92 -3.51
CA ALA A 85 -3.71 -4.01 -4.75
C ALA A 85 -4.24 -2.65 -5.27
N SER A 86 -3.80 -1.53 -4.70
CA SER A 86 -4.38 -0.20 -5.01
C SER A 86 -4.16 0.27 -6.45
N ARG A 87 -3.14 -0.23 -7.14
CA ARG A 87 -2.79 0.12 -8.53
C ARG A 87 -2.76 -1.09 -9.44
N LEU A 88 -3.72 -1.98 -9.31
CA LEU A 88 -3.83 -3.15 -10.16
C LEU A 88 -4.41 -2.81 -11.55
N TYR A 89 -3.98 -3.57 -12.55
CA TYR A 89 -4.56 -3.59 -13.88
C TYR A 89 -5.39 -4.87 -14.03
N ALA A 90 -6.64 -4.73 -14.43
CA ALA A 90 -7.57 -5.85 -14.62
C ALA A 90 -8.02 -5.95 -16.07
N MET A 91 -8.27 -7.17 -16.51
CA MET A 91 -8.88 -7.45 -17.81
C MET A 91 -10.38 -7.70 -17.64
N PRO A 92 -11.20 -7.44 -18.69
CA PRO A 92 -12.60 -7.82 -18.67
C PRO A 92 -12.81 -9.32 -18.39
N PRO A 93 -13.93 -9.70 -17.77
CA PRO A 93 -14.29 -11.11 -17.63
C PRO A 93 -14.27 -11.83 -18.98
N ALA A 94 -13.95 -13.10 -18.96
CA ALA A 94 -13.85 -13.96 -20.15
C ALA A 94 -12.77 -13.56 -21.18
N THR A 95 -11.81 -12.72 -20.81
CA THR A 95 -10.62 -12.50 -21.66
C THR A 95 -9.88 -13.84 -21.86
N PRO A 96 -9.54 -14.22 -23.10
CA PRO A 96 -8.83 -15.46 -23.38
C PRO A 96 -7.52 -15.61 -22.57
N PRO A 97 -7.26 -16.77 -21.96
CA PRO A 97 -6.10 -16.96 -21.06
C PRO A 97 -4.73 -16.66 -21.69
N ASP A 98 -4.57 -16.89 -22.99
CA ASP A 98 -3.36 -16.57 -23.75
C ASP A 98 -3.11 -15.05 -23.80
N ARG A 99 -4.17 -14.24 -23.95
CA ARG A 99 -4.08 -12.79 -23.92
C ARG A 99 -3.70 -12.28 -22.51
N VAL A 100 -4.28 -12.87 -21.49
CA VAL A 100 -3.92 -12.53 -20.10
C VAL A 100 -2.44 -12.84 -19.84
N ARG A 101 -1.96 -14.03 -20.23
CA ARG A 101 -0.55 -14.41 -20.07
C ARG A 101 0.38 -13.46 -20.83
N LEU A 102 0.04 -13.13 -22.09
CA LEU A 102 0.82 -12.20 -22.91
C LEU A 102 0.96 -10.83 -22.23
N LEU A 103 -0.15 -10.26 -21.76
CA LEU A 103 -0.13 -8.94 -21.13
C LEU A 103 0.57 -8.94 -19.78
N ARG A 104 0.43 -9.98 -18.95
CA ARG A 104 1.19 -10.13 -17.71
C ARG A 104 2.69 -10.15 -17.97
N ALA A 105 3.14 -10.94 -18.94
CA ALA A 105 4.55 -11.01 -19.31
C ALA A 105 5.08 -9.68 -19.87
N ALA A 106 4.31 -9.02 -20.74
CA ALA A 106 4.66 -7.72 -21.31
C ALA A 106 4.75 -6.63 -20.23
N PHE A 107 3.82 -6.63 -19.28
CA PHE A 107 3.82 -5.68 -18.17
C PHE A 107 5.08 -5.81 -17.30
N LEU A 108 5.41 -7.01 -16.83
CA LEU A 108 6.61 -7.24 -16.03
C LEU A 108 7.89 -6.93 -16.82
N LYS A 109 7.93 -7.27 -18.11
CA LYS A 109 9.05 -6.93 -18.98
C LYS A 109 9.23 -5.42 -19.12
N THR A 110 8.15 -4.66 -19.26
CA THR A 110 8.21 -3.18 -19.32
C THR A 110 8.76 -2.60 -18.01
N LEU A 111 8.32 -3.10 -16.86
CA LEU A 111 8.78 -2.63 -15.55
C LEU A 111 10.24 -3.01 -15.24
N SER A 112 10.83 -3.92 -15.98
CA SER A 112 12.26 -4.27 -15.91
C SER A 112 13.10 -3.68 -17.05
N ASP A 113 12.49 -2.96 -18.00
CA ASP A 113 13.21 -2.30 -19.08
C ASP A 113 14.09 -1.16 -18.55
N PRO A 114 15.39 -1.11 -18.89
CA PRO A 114 16.31 -0.11 -18.36
C PRO A 114 15.90 1.34 -18.66
N ALA A 115 15.31 1.61 -19.83
CA ALA A 115 14.87 2.96 -20.19
C ALA A 115 13.66 3.37 -19.33
N PHE A 116 12.70 2.45 -19.12
CA PHE A 116 11.56 2.67 -18.27
C PHE A 116 11.98 2.89 -16.81
N VAL A 117 12.85 2.03 -16.27
CA VAL A 117 13.36 2.14 -14.88
C VAL A 117 14.11 3.45 -14.67
N ASN A 118 14.93 3.89 -15.61
CA ASN A 118 15.63 5.17 -15.54
C ASN A 118 14.65 6.35 -15.58
N GLY A 119 13.64 6.31 -16.44
CA GLY A 119 12.59 7.33 -16.49
C GLY A 119 11.80 7.43 -15.19
N ALA A 120 11.42 6.30 -14.60
CA ALA A 120 10.74 6.26 -13.31
C ALA A 120 11.61 6.84 -12.19
N ARG A 121 12.91 6.48 -12.15
CA ARG A 121 13.86 7.01 -11.17
C ARG A 121 14.03 8.53 -11.29
N GLN A 122 14.12 9.06 -12.52
CA GLN A 122 14.18 10.52 -12.75
C GLN A 122 12.89 11.21 -12.28
N ALA A 123 11.74 10.56 -12.44
CA ALA A 123 10.45 11.04 -11.95
C ALA A 123 10.23 10.78 -10.44
N GLN A 124 11.21 10.22 -9.75
CA GLN A 124 11.14 9.81 -8.32
C GLN A 124 9.98 8.84 -8.02
N LEU A 125 9.70 7.96 -8.98
CA LEU A 125 8.70 6.90 -8.84
C LEU A 125 9.40 5.57 -8.52
N ASP A 126 8.92 4.90 -7.49
CA ASP A 126 9.36 3.55 -7.15
C ASP A 126 8.66 2.52 -8.05
N ILE A 127 9.41 1.50 -8.47
CA ILE A 127 8.90 0.36 -9.22
C ILE A 127 9.05 -0.87 -8.33
N ASP A 128 7.91 -1.36 -7.83
CA ASP A 128 7.81 -2.59 -7.04
C ASP A 128 6.64 -3.43 -7.59
N PRO A 129 6.86 -4.16 -8.70
CA PRO A 129 5.80 -4.88 -9.38
C PRO A 129 5.40 -6.15 -8.63
N ILE A 130 4.09 -6.39 -8.55
CA ILE A 130 3.51 -7.64 -8.08
C ILE A 130 3.00 -8.41 -9.29
N SER A 131 3.27 -9.72 -9.34
CA SER A 131 2.81 -10.57 -10.44
C SER A 131 1.29 -10.68 -10.47
N GLY A 132 0.70 -10.89 -11.65
CA GLY A 132 -0.73 -11.10 -11.79
C GLY A 132 -1.22 -12.35 -11.05
N GLU A 133 -0.35 -13.34 -10.87
CA GLU A 133 -0.57 -14.57 -10.09
C GLU A 133 -0.70 -14.23 -8.59
N ASP A 134 0.22 -13.42 -8.07
CA ASP A 134 0.21 -12.98 -6.67
C ASP A 134 -0.99 -12.09 -6.37
N VAL A 135 -1.33 -11.15 -7.27
CA VAL A 135 -2.56 -10.35 -7.13
C VAL A 135 -3.79 -11.24 -7.12
N THR A 136 -3.87 -12.25 -8.00
CA THR A 136 -4.99 -13.19 -8.03
C THR A 136 -5.09 -13.97 -6.71
N ARG A 137 -3.95 -14.39 -6.15
CA ARG A 137 -3.90 -15.07 -4.85
C ARG A 137 -4.36 -14.16 -3.71
N LEU A 138 -3.83 -12.93 -3.64
CA LEU A 138 -4.21 -11.93 -2.62
C LEU A 138 -5.72 -11.63 -2.63
N VAL A 139 -6.29 -11.38 -3.81
CA VAL A 139 -7.73 -11.15 -3.95
C VAL A 139 -8.51 -12.40 -3.56
N GLY A 140 -8.04 -13.60 -3.96
CA GLY A 140 -8.66 -14.87 -3.58
C GLY A 140 -8.67 -15.12 -2.06
N GLU A 141 -7.69 -14.65 -1.33
CA GLU A 141 -7.64 -14.72 0.14
C GLU A 141 -8.74 -13.88 0.79
N LEU A 142 -9.05 -12.69 0.24
CA LEU A 142 -10.16 -11.87 0.73
C LEU A 142 -11.51 -12.59 0.62
N PHE A 143 -11.73 -13.33 -0.47
CA PHE A 143 -12.97 -14.11 -0.64
C PHE A 143 -13.07 -15.36 0.26
N ARG A 144 -11.94 -15.83 0.82
CA ARG A 144 -11.89 -16.95 1.76
C ARG A 144 -11.87 -16.51 3.23
N MET A 145 -12.01 -15.21 3.48
CA MET A 145 -12.01 -14.66 4.83
C MET A 145 -13.14 -15.27 5.68
N PRO A 146 -12.87 -15.65 6.96
CA PRO A 146 -13.89 -16.11 7.86
C PRO A 146 -15.07 -15.12 7.99
N PRO A 147 -16.33 -15.60 7.99
CA PRO A 147 -17.49 -14.71 8.07
C PRO A 147 -17.48 -13.75 9.27
N ALA A 148 -16.94 -14.18 10.41
CA ALA A 148 -16.79 -13.34 11.60
C ALA A 148 -15.85 -12.16 11.38
N VAL A 149 -14.69 -12.39 10.73
CA VAL A 149 -13.73 -11.33 10.38
C VAL A 149 -14.34 -10.36 9.38
N LEU A 150 -15.05 -10.87 8.38
CA LEU A 150 -15.75 -10.05 7.39
C LEU A 150 -16.83 -9.18 8.03
N ALA A 151 -17.60 -9.73 8.98
CA ALA A 151 -18.63 -8.98 9.72
C ALA A 151 -17.98 -7.84 10.52
N LYS A 152 -16.88 -8.13 11.23
CA LYS A 152 -16.15 -7.13 12.01
C LYS A 152 -15.53 -6.05 11.12
N LEU A 153 -14.97 -6.43 9.98
CA LEU A 153 -14.42 -5.47 9.01
C LEU A 153 -15.52 -4.53 8.48
N LYS A 154 -16.70 -5.05 8.16
CA LYS A 154 -17.86 -4.25 7.73
C LYS A 154 -18.34 -3.28 8.82
N GLU A 155 -18.26 -3.67 10.08
CA GLU A 155 -18.58 -2.80 11.22
C GLU A 155 -17.59 -1.63 11.33
N LEU A 156 -16.28 -1.91 11.20
CA LEU A 156 -15.21 -0.93 11.31
C LEU A 156 -15.14 0.08 10.15
N LEU A 157 -15.65 -0.28 8.97
CA LEU A 157 -15.65 0.56 7.77
C LEU A 157 -16.92 1.42 7.59
N ARG A 158 -17.88 1.32 8.49
CA ARG A 158 -19.09 2.18 8.53
C ARG A 158 -18.80 3.51 9.21
#